data_fe7e55e2d7c197d3da05acf4b7e089eb
#
_entry.id   fe7e55e2d7c197d3da05acf4b7e089eb
#
_cell.length_a   1.000
_cell.length_b   1.000
_cell.length_c   1.000
_cell.angle_alpha   90.00
_cell.angle_beta   90.00
_cell.angle_gamma   90.00
#
_symmetry.space_group_name_H-M   'P 1'
#
loop_
_entity.id
_entity.type
_entity.pdbx_description
1 polymer ?
#
loop_
_entity_poly.entity_id
_entity_poly.type
_entity_poly.pdbx_seq_one_letter_code
_entity_poly.pdbx_strand_id
1 'polypeptide(L)'
;MNFVSKRSTRPMVPIVSLIDILAILLIYFILTSAPKEDKAFVSITLPEAVSLASKVGSESRIELALTADSKLILGSEDIPQDQLATRLKRLKKERPDLGLELKADERATLKSLVAAWDALTRAGYPIKDVPARILIDKQENSAQP
;
A
#
# COMPACT_ATOMS: atom_id res chain seq x y z
N MET A 1 50.12 59.02 16.74
CA MET A 1 48.93 58.22 16.93
C MET A 1 48.62 57.50 15.61
N ASN A 2 48.98 56.19 15.55
CA ASN A 2 48.76 55.36 14.35
C ASN A 2 47.41 54.63 14.51
N PHE A 3 46.42 55.07 13.76
CA PHE A 3 45.14 54.35 13.67
C PHE A 3 45.28 53.22 12.65
N VAL A 4 45.55 52.01 13.11
CA VAL A 4 45.53 50.82 12.28
C VAL A 4 44.05 50.49 12.03
N SER A 5 43.59 50.77 10.80
CA SER A 5 42.27 50.34 10.30
C SER A 5 42.21 48.83 10.23
N LYS A 6 41.44 48.23 11.14
CA LYS A 6 41.15 46.79 11.17
C LYS A 6 40.25 46.44 9.97
N ARG A 7 40.82 45.83 8.90
CA ARG A 7 40.05 45.30 7.77
C ARG A 7 39.09 44.24 8.30
N SER A 8 37.83 44.54 8.25
CA SER A 8 36.74 43.59 8.52
C SER A 8 36.75 42.57 7.35
N THR A 9 37.27 41.38 7.60
CA THR A 9 37.12 40.25 6.68
C THR A 9 35.66 39.75 6.86
N ARG A 10 34.84 40.03 5.85
CA ARG A 10 33.49 39.45 5.77
C ARG A 10 33.64 37.94 5.71
N PRO A 11 32.92 37.15 6.55
CA PRO A 11 32.95 35.71 6.48
C PRO A 11 32.41 35.29 5.12
N MET A 12 33.24 34.69 4.30
CA MET A 12 32.86 34.11 3.01
C MET A 12 32.14 32.81 3.34
N VAL A 13 30.82 32.79 3.21
CA VAL A 13 30.04 31.56 3.37
C VAL A 13 30.40 30.64 2.21
N PRO A 14 30.87 29.40 2.45
CA PRO A 14 31.26 28.48 1.38
C PRO A 14 30.01 27.97 0.67
N ILE A 15 29.59 28.68 -0.36
CA ILE A 15 28.39 28.36 -1.16
C ILE A 15 28.50 26.96 -1.76
N VAL A 16 29.69 26.52 -2.11
CA VAL A 16 29.95 25.17 -2.66
C VAL A 16 29.54 24.07 -1.68
N SER A 17 29.93 24.21 -0.42
CA SER A 17 29.55 23.23 0.62
C SER A 17 28.03 23.21 0.89
N LEU A 18 27.36 24.36 0.75
CA LEU A 18 25.92 24.44 0.89
C LEU A 18 25.20 23.70 -0.24
N ILE A 19 25.69 23.88 -1.48
CA ILE A 19 25.13 23.19 -2.65
C ILE A 19 25.35 21.69 -2.55
N ASP A 20 26.48 21.23 -2.04
CA ASP A 20 26.79 19.81 -1.87
C ASP A 20 25.80 19.13 -0.90
N ILE A 21 25.57 19.73 0.27
CA ILE A 21 24.59 19.23 1.24
C ILE A 21 23.18 19.20 0.61
N LEU A 22 22.82 20.23 -0.14
CA LEU A 22 21.52 20.33 -0.78
C LEU A 22 21.35 19.27 -1.88
N ALA A 23 22.43 18.98 -2.64
CA ALA A 23 22.44 17.92 -3.64
C ALA A 23 22.29 16.53 -3.00
N ILE A 24 22.97 16.26 -1.89
CA ILE A 24 22.85 15.00 -1.16
C ILE A 24 21.44 14.81 -0.61
N LEU A 25 20.85 15.87 -0.04
CA LEU A 25 19.47 15.84 0.43
C LEU A 25 18.47 15.58 -0.71
N LEU A 26 18.69 16.21 -1.87
CA LEU A 26 17.84 15.99 -3.04
C LEU A 26 17.90 14.54 -3.51
N ILE A 27 19.10 13.97 -3.63
CA ILE A 27 19.29 12.56 -4.01
C ILE A 27 18.66 11.65 -2.98
N TYR A 28 18.82 11.93 -1.69
CA TYR A 28 18.19 11.16 -0.62
C TYR A 28 16.66 11.18 -0.74
N PHE A 29 16.05 12.35 -0.98
CA PHE A 29 14.61 12.46 -1.21
C PHE A 29 14.16 11.71 -2.45
N ILE A 30 14.89 11.77 -3.56
CA ILE A 30 14.56 11.02 -4.77
C ILE A 30 14.59 9.51 -4.50
N LEU A 31 15.59 9.01 -3.80
CA LEU A 31 15.72 7.58 -3.47
C LEU A 31 14.68 7.10 -2.45
N THR A 32 14.29 7.95 -1.49
CA THR A 32 13.30 7.59 -0.48
C THR A 32 11.87 7.89 -0.91
N SER A 33 11.68 8.80 -1.86
CA SER A 33 10.39 9.12 -2.47
C SER A 33 10.07 8.22 -3.67
N ALA A 34 10.59 6.99 -3.69
CA ALA A 34 10.14 6.02 -4.67
C ALA A 34 8.61 5.99 -4.62
N PRO A 35 7.88 6.40 -5.68
CA PRO A 35 6.43 6.34 -5.67
C PRO A 35 6.07 4.89 -5.43
N LYS A 36 5.29 4.64 -4.37
CA LYS A 36 4.60 3.36 -4.26
C LYS A 36 3.77 3.30 -5.53
N GLU A 37 4.15 2.42 -6.44
CA GLU A 37 3.40 2.20 -7.68
C GLU A 37 1.96 1.93 -7.26
N ASP A 38 1.08 2.89 -7.50
CA ASP A 38 -0.35 2.67 -7.38
C ASP A 38 -0.71 1.71 -8.50
N LYS A 39 -0.64 0.42 -8.19
CA LYS A 39 -1.10 -0.62 -9.11
C LYS A 39 -2.53 -0.28 -9.48
N ALA A 40 -2.79 -0.17 -10.77
CA ALA A 40 -4.11 0.21 -11.28
C ALA A 40 -5.14 -0.81 -10.80
N PHE A 41 -6.13 -0.35 -10.04
CA PHE A 41 -7.21 -1.19 -9.55
C PHE A 41 -8.28 -1.30 -10.64
N VAL A 42 -8.54 -2.50 -11.11
CA VAL A 42 -9.76 -2.79 -11.85
C VAL A 42 -10.80 -3.26 -10.83
N SER A 43 -11.76 -2.40 -10.53
CA SER A 43 -12.92 -2.84 -9.78
C SER A 43 -13.77 -3.73 -10.67
N ILE A 44 -13.80 -5.02 -10.39
CA ILE A 44 -14.75 -5.93 -11.02
C ILE A 44 -16.11 -5.60 -10.40
N THR A 45 -16.93 -4.91 -11.16
CA THR A 45 -18.34 -4.75 -10.83
C THR A 45 -19.00 -6.09 -11.10
N LEU A 46 -19.24 -6.88 -10.05
CA LEU A 46 -20.15 -8.00 -10.16
C LEU A 46 -21.56 -7.42 -10.50
N PRO A 47 -22.28 -8.02 -11.47
CA PRO A 47 -23.58 -7.49 -11.85
C PRO A 47 -24.54 -7.42 -10.65
N GLU A 48 -25.08 -6.26 -10.41
CA GLU A 48 -26.30 -5.88 -9.71
C GLU A 48 -26.50 -6.13 -8.20
N ALA A 49 -25.62 -6.81 -7.46
CA ALA A 49 -25.87 -6.97 -6.00
C ALA A 49 -25.12 -5.97 -5.10
N VAL A 50 -24.30 -5.07 -5.61
CA VAL A 50 -23.35 -4.26 -4.81
C VAL A 50 -23.46 -2.76 -5.00
N SER A 51 -24.54 -2.24 -5.62
CA SER A 51 -24.66 -0.80 -5.83
C SER A 51 -25.03 0.01 -4.55
N LEU A 52 -25.12 -0.62 -3.40
CA LEU A 52 -25.42 0.03 -2.12
C LEU A 52 -24.19 0.27 -1.22
N ALA A 53 -23.03 -0.25 -1.55
CA ALA A 53 -21.85 -0.18 -0.69
C ALA A 53 -20.94 1.07 -0.91
N SER A 54 -21.30 1.97 -1.82
CA SER A 54 -20.50 3.18 -2.11
C SER A 54 -20.73 4.36 -1.17
N LYS A 55 -21.47 4.19 -0.09
CA LYS A 55 -21.85 5.31 0.80
C LYS A 55 -21.59 5.05 2.29
N VAL A 56 -20.55 4.32 2.64
CA VAL A 56 -20.16 4.27 4.05
C VAL A 56 -18.77 4.85 4.18
N GLY A 57 -18.68 5.86 5.03
CA GLY A 57 -17.52 6.70 5.29
C GLY A 57 -16.21 5.95 5.47
N SER A 58 -15.13 6.68 5.53
CA SER A 58 -13.75 6.23 5.73
C SER A 58 -13.59 5.35 6.99
N GLU A 59 -14.24 4.20 7.00
CA GLU A 59 -14.01 3.17 8.00
C GLU A 59 -12.60 2.64 7.77
N SER A 60 -11.84 2.63 8.85
CA SER A 60 -10.53 2.03 8.90
C SER A 60 -10.61 0.59 8.40
N ARG A 61 -10.06 0.29 7.22
CA ARG A 61 -10.08 -1.06 6.64
C ARG A 61 -8.70 -1.65 6.70
N ILE A 62 -8.61 -2.93 7.05
CA ILE A 62 -7.38 -3.68 6.95
C ILE A 62 -7.34 -4.42 5.61
N GLU A 63 -6.19 -4.39 4.98
CA GLU A 63 -5.98 -5.03 3.70
C GLU A 63 -5.59 -6.51 3.89
N LEU A 64 -6.26 -7.40 3.17
CA LEU A 64 -5.83 -8.77 2.96
C LEU A 64 -5.34 -8.88 1.51
N ALA A 65 -4.03 -8.91 1.32
CA ALA A 65 -3.43 -9.03 0.01
C ALA A 65 -3.12 -10.49 -0.33
N LEU A 66 -3.49 -10.90 -1.56
CA LEU A 66 -3.11 -12.17 -2.15
C LEU A 66 -2.11 -11.89 -3.28
N THR A 67 -0.86 -12.32 -3.10
CA THR A 67 0.21 -12.08 -4.05
C THR A 67 0.19 -13.05 -5.23
N ALA A 68 0.96 -12.75 -6.28
CA ALA A 68 1.17 -13.63 -7.43
C ALA A 68 1.64 -15.03 -7.04
N ASP A 69 2.48 -15.12 -6.00
CA ASP A 69 2.97 -16.40 -5.44
C ASP A 69 1.96 -17.08 -4.51
N SER A 70 0.71 -16.62 -4.51
CA SER A 70 -0.37 -17.15 -3.66
C SER A 70 -0.11 -17.04 -2.16
N LYS A 71 0.72 -16.08 -1.73
CA LYS A 71 0.92 -15.73 -0.33
C LYS A 71 -0.18 -14.78 0.13
N LEU A 72 -0.56 -14.89 1.39
CA LEU A 72 -1.58 -14.08 2.03
C LEU A 72 -0.93 -13.12 3.03
N ILE A 73 -1.13 -11.82 2.83
CA ILE A 73 -0.58 -10.78 3.69
C ILE A 73 -1.75 -10.01 4.30
N LEU A 74 -1.85 -10.03 5.61
CA LEU A 74 -2.87 -9.27 6.36
C LEU A 74 -2.22 -8.01 6.97
N GLY A 75 -2.51 -6.85 6.37
CA GLY A 75 -1.83 -5.61 6.70
C GLY A 75 -0.35 -5.67 6.33
N SER A 76 0.52 -6.03 7.27
CA SER A 76 1.96 -6.15 7.05
C SER A 76 2.51 -7.55 7.42
N GLU A 77 1.65 -8.48 7.80
CA GLU A 77 2.03 -9.80 8.30
C GLU A 77 1.71 -10.88 7.25
N ASP A 78 2.72 -11.67 6.88
CA ASP A 78 2.55 -12.86 6.03
C ASP A 78 1.90 -13.97 6.86
N ILE A 79 0.76 -14.47 6.41
CA ILE A 79 -0.03 -15.46 7.13
C ILE A 79 -0.17 -16.73 6.31
N PRO A 80 0.22 -17.90 6.86
CA PRO A 80 -0.06 -19.18 6.25
C PRO A 80 -1.56 -19.38 6.04
N GLN A 81 -1.93 -19.98 4.92
CA GLN A 81 -3.33 -20.17 4.51
C GLN A 81 -4.17 -20.92 5.55
N ASP A 82 -3.58 -21.90 6.25
CA ASP A 82 -4.19 -22.69 7.31
C ASP A 82 -4.53 -21.87 8.56
N GLN A 83 -3.76 -20.80 8.84
CA GLN A 83 -3.94 -19.94 10.00
C GLN A 83 -4.82 -18.72 9.72
N LEU A 84 -5.10 -18.42 8.45
CA LEU A 84 -5.82 -17.22 8.04
C LEU A 84 -7.20 -17.12 8.73
N ALA A 85 -8.00 -18.18 8.72
CA ALA A 85 -9.33 -18.17 9.33
C ALA A 85 -9.27 -17.90 10.85
N THR A 86 -8.28 -18.45 11.53
CA THR A 86 -8.09 -18.24 12.98
C THR A 86 -7.66 -16.80 13.29
N ARG A 87 -6.74 -16.25 12.50
CA ARG A 87 -6.30 -14.85 12.62
C ARG A 87 -7.43 -13.86 12.34
N LEU A 88 -8.20 -14.09 11.29
CA LEU A 88 -9.35 -13.26 10.94
C LEU A 88 -10.45 -13.30 12.02
N LYS A 89 -10.73 -14.47 12.60
CA LYS A 89 -11.68 -14.60 13.75
C LYS A 89 -11.21 -13.79 14.95
N ARG A 90 -9.92 -13.87 15.25
CA ARG A 90 -9.33 -13.10 16.35
C ARG A 90 -9.42 -11.60 16.08
N LEU A 91 -9.07 -11.16 14.88
CA LEU A 91 -9.16 -9.76 14.45
C LEU A 91 -10.59 -9.23 14.60
N LYS A 92 -11.58 -10.00 14.15
CA LYS A 92 -12.99 -9.62 14.26
C LYS A 92 -13.47 -9.52 15.71
N LYS A 93 -12.93 -10.37 16.59
CA LYS A 93 -13.25 -10.32 18.02
C LYS A 93 -12.60 -9.12 18.73
N GLU A 94 -11.35 -8.78 18.36
CA GLU A 94 -10.60 -7.67 18.96
C GLU A 94 -11.08 -6.31 18.42
N ARG A 95 -11.49 -6.26 17.15
CA ARG A 95 -11.93 -5.04 16.45
C ARG A 95 -13.16 -5.32 15.58
N PRO A 96 -14.34 -5.38 16.15
CA PRO A 96 -15.58 -5.71 15.41
C PRO A 96 -15.93 -4.67 14.34
N ASP A 97 -15.55 -3.42 14.56
CA ASP A 97 -15.85 -2.27 13.67
C ASP A 97 -14.83 -2.12 12.52
N LEU A 98 -13.77 -2.93 12.51
CA LEU A 98 -12.75 -2.86 11.48
C LEU A 98 -13.24 -3.55 10.20
N GLY A 99 -13.38 -2.79 9.13
CA GLY A 99 -13.66 -3.32 7.81
C GLY A 99 -12.46 -4.11 7.25
N LEU A 100 -12.72 -4.98 6.30
CA LEU A 100 -11.69 -5.75 5.60
C LEU A 100 -11.83 -5.54 4.09
N GLU A 101 -10.71 -5.46 3.40
CA GLU A 101 -10.64 -5.36 1.94
C GLU A 101 -9.72 -6.45 1.40
N LEU A 102 -10.18 -7.19 0.39
CA LEU A 102 -9.38 -8.20 -0.29
C LEU A 102 -8.75 -7.61 -1.54
N LYS A 103 -7.42 -7.67 -1.64
CA LYS A 103 -6.66 -7.31 -2.84
C LYS A 103 -5.97 -8.54 -3.37
N ALA A 104 -6.26 -8.93 -4.60
CA ALA A 104 -5.65 -10.08 -5.25
C ALA A 104 -4.80 -9.64 -6.44
N ASP A 105 -3.61 -10.20 -6.58
CA ASP A 105 -2.81 -10.04 -7.80
C ASP A 105 -3.46 -10.80 -8.95
N GLU A 106 -3.39 -10.28 -10.17
CA GLU A 106 -3.96 -10.92 -11.36
C GLU A 106 -3.38 -12.32 -11.64
N ARG A 107 -2.13 -12.53 -11.22
CA ARG A 107 -1.40 -13.80 -11.38
C ARG A 107 -1.70 -14.80 -10.26
N ALA A 108 -2.44 -14.37 -9.23
CA ALA A 108 -2.84 -15.27 -8.15
C ALA A 108 -3.73 -16.40 -8.70
N THR A 109 -3.55 -17.61 -8.19
CA THR A 109 -4.36 -18.73 -8.63
C THR A 109 -5.80 -18.61 -8.14
N LEU A 110 -6.77 -19.00 -8.97
CA LEU A 110 -8.17 -19.04 -8.55
C LEU A 110 -8.38 -19.90 -7.30
N LYS A 111 -7.60 -20.97 -7.16
CA LYS A 111 -7.63 -21.84 -5.98
C LYS A 111 -7.30 -21.09 -4.70
N SER A 112 -6.24 -20.27 -4.71
CA SER A 112 -5.86 -19.47 -3.54
C SER A 112 -6.86 -18.36 -3.24
N LEU A 113 -7.47 -17.78 -4.27
CA LEU A 113 -8.53 -16.78 -4.12
C LEU A 113 -9.78 -17.40 -3.45
N VAL A 114 -10.22 -18.55 -3.93
CA VAL A 114 -11.37 -19.28 -3.35
C VAL A 114 -11.08 -19.67 -1.90
N ALA A 115 -9.86 -20.12 -1.61
CA ALA A 115 -9.46 -20.47 -0.25
C ALA A 115 -9.42 -19.26 0.70
N ALA A 116 -9.00 -18.08 0.20
CA ALA A 116 -9.07 -16.84 0.96
C ALA A 116 -10.54 -16.45 1.27
N TRP A 117 -11.45 -16.57 0.30
CA TRP A 117 -12.88 -16.33 0.49
C TRP A 117 -13.50 -17.28 1.50
N ASP A 118 -13.16 -18.56 1.44
CA ASP A 118 -13.65 -19.56 2.38
C ASP A 118 -13.17 -19.25 3.82
N ALA A 119 -11.91 -18.84 3.97
CA ALA A 119 -11.38 -18.41 5.26
C ALA A 119 -12.08 -17.15 5.80
N LEU A 120 -12.37 -16.16 4.95
CA LEU A 120 -13.13 -14.96 5.31
C LEU A 120 -14.54 -15.31 5.79
N THR A 121 -15.24 -16.17 5.04
CA THR A 121 -16.59 -16.62 5.38
C THR A 121 -16.62 -17.38 6.71
N ARG A 122 -15.66 -18.30 6.94
CA ARG A 122 -15.51 -19.03 8.20
C ARG A 122 -15.16 -18.12 9.37
N ALA A 123 -14.49 -17.01 9.12
CA ALA A 123 -14.17 -16.01 10.14
C ALA A 123 -15.35 -15.08 10.45
N GLY A 124 -16.45 -15.19 9.69
CA GLY A 124 -17.66 -14.39 9.89
C GLY A 124 -17.63 -13.04 9.18
N TYR A 125 -16.81 -12.88 8.14
CA TYR A 125 -16.85 -11.75 7.22
C TYR A 125 -17.70 -12.16 6.00
N PRO A 126 -18.93 -11.64 5.87
CA PRO A 126 -19.75 -11.97 4.72
C PRO A 126 -19.16 -11.34 3.45
N ILE A 127 -19.23 -12.06 2.34
CA ILE A 127 -18.66 -11.66 1.05
C ILE A 127 -19.14 -10.26 0.62
N LYS A 128 -20.40 -9.94 0.90
CA LYS A 128 -21.02 -8.66 0.56
C LYS A 128 -20.37 -7.44 1.26
N ASP A 129 -19.72 -7.65 2.41
CA ASP A 129 -19.15 -6.59 3.23
C ASP A 129 -17.63 -6.44 2.99
N VAL A 130 -17.02 -7.36 2.22
CA VAL A 130 -15.60 -7.36 1.90
C VAL A 130 -15.41 -6.99 0.43
N PRO A 131 -15.08 -5.73 0.12
CA PRO A 131 -14.77 -5.36 -1.25
C PRO A 131 -13.52 -6.11 -1.72
N ALA A 132 -13.58 -6.65 -2.94
CA ALA A 132 -12.45 -7.32 -3.59
C ALA A 132 -11.96 -6.47 -4.76
N ARG A 133 -10.64 -6.30 -4.86
CA ARG A 133 -9.98 -5.63 -5.97
C ARG A 133 -8.91 -6.53 -6.55
N ILE A 134 -8.82 -6.56 -7.88
CA ILE A 134 -7.73 -7.22 -8.57
C ILE A 134 -6.70 -6.18 -8.96
N LEU A 135 -5.45 -6.43 -8.59
CA LEU A 135 -4.31 -5.62 -8.96
C LEU A 135 -3.80 -6.10 -10.32
N ILE A 136 -3.88 -5.26 -11.32
CA ILE A 136 -3.36 -5.54 -12.65
C ILE A 136 -2.05 -4.78 -12.82
N ASP A 137 -0.98 -5.48 -13.16
CA ASP A 137 0.31 -4.88 -13.48
C ASP A 137 0.24 -4.25 -14.88
N LYS A 138 0.26 -2.92 -14.95
CA LYS A 138 0.07 -2.12 -16.16
C LYS A 138 1.32 -2.07 -17.07
N GLN A 139 2.30 -2.94 -16.86
CA GLN A 139 3.59 -2.84 -17.57
C GLN A 139 3.62 -3.36 -19.01
N GLU A 140 2.51 -3.82 -19.61
CA GLU A 140 2.60 -4.49 -20.92
C GLU A 140 1.92 -3.76 -22.08
N ASN A 141 1.52 -2.50 -21.96
CA ASN A 141 0.86 -1.79 -23.06
C ASN A 141 1.62 -0.59 -23.63
N SER A 142 2.95 -0.58 -23.56
CA SER A 142 3.78 0.41 -24.28
C SER A 142 4.60 -0.15 -25.44
N ALA A 143 4.21 -1.29 -25.99
CA ALA A 143 4.84 -1.85 -27.19
C ALA A 143 3.78 -2.22 -28.23
N GLN A 144 3.22 -1.20 -28.89
CA GLN A 144 2.73 -1.36 -30.25
C GLN A 144 3.19 -0.19 -31.10
N PRO A 145 3.81 -0.49 -32.26
CA PRO A 145 4.39 0.46 -33.20
C PRO A 145 3.36 1.35 -33.88
#